data_9ec93990ceb938995e088a79949e65ca
#
_entry.id   9ec93990ceb938995e088a79949e65ca
#
_cell.length_a   1.000
_cell.length_b   1.000
_cell.length_c   1.000
_cell.angle_alpha   90.00
_cell.angle_beta   90.00
_cell.angle_gamma   90.00
#
_symmetry.space_group_name_H-M   'P 1'
#
loop_
_entity.id
_entity.type
_entity.pdbx_description
1 polymer ?
#
loop_
_entity_poly.entity_id
_entity_poly.type
_entity_poly.pdbx_seq_one_letter_code
_entity_poly.pdbx_strand_id
1 'polypeptide(L)' 'MPATRKNESVRVSVSISADLRLAAALQTEVETSEIENGFYFEINADSISDARARMNTVLRSLIAAHRTGQAIGAWV' A
#
# COMPACT_ATOMS: atom_id res chain seq x y z
N MET A 1 -17.67 26.71 3.11
CA MET A 1 -17.44 26.17 3.29
C MET A 1 -16.82 25.58 3.61
N PRO A 2 -16.65 25.82 3.44
CA PRO A 2 -15.61 25.03 3.76
C PRO A 2 -15.68 24.17 4.94
N ALA A 3 -16.62 24.30 5.69
CA ALA A 3 -16.82 23.37 6.77
C ALA A 3 -16.74 21.97 6.28
N THR A 4 -17.11 21.78 5.07
CA THR A 4 -17.08 20.44 4.51
C THR A 4 -15.70 19.91 4.34
N ARG A 5 -14.71 20.77 4.36
CA ARG A 5 -13.39 20.31 4.14
C ARG A 5 -12.90 19.35 5.17
N LYS A 6 -13.24 19.57 6.41
CA LYS A 6 -12.73 18.73 7.45
C LYS A 6 -13.33 17.34 7.41
N ASN A 7 -14.40 17.18 6.68
CA ASN A 7 -15.03 15.88 6.57
C ASN A 7 -14.65 15.16 5.30
N GLU A 8 -13.84 15.78 4.49
CA GLU A 8 -13.41 15.11 3.28
C GLU A 8 -12.47 14.02 3.62
N SER A 9 -12.68 12.88 3.03
CA SER A 9 -11.72 11.80 3.17
C SER A 9 -10.93 11.72 1.88
N VAL A 10 -9.72 11.25 2.01
CA VAL A 10 -8.82 11.07 0.90
C VAL A 10 -8.69 9.57 0.65
N ARG A 11 -8.83 9.17 -0.59
CA ARG A 11 -8.66 7.78 -0.99
C ARG A 11 -7.55 7.71 -2.03
N VAL A 12 -6.58 6.85 -1.76
CA VAL A 12 -5.50 6.63 -2.71
C VAL A 12 -5.57 5.18 -3.15
N SER A 13 -5.68 4.96 -4.44
CA SER A 13 -5.75 3.62 -5.02
C SER A 13 -4.41 3.30 -5.64
N VAL A 14 -3.88 2.13 -5.34
CA VAL A 14 -2.54 1.76 -5.79
C VAL A 14 -2.58 0.37 -6.40
N SER A 15 -2.04 0.26 -7.60
CA SER A 15 -1.86 -1.04 -8.28
C SER A 15 -0.36 -1.29 -8.38
N ILE A 16 0.06 -2.48 -8.00
CA ILE A 16 1.47 -2.85 -8.03
C ILE A 16 1.66 -4.07 -8.89
N SER A 17 2.52 -3.94 -9.89
CA SER A 17 2.91 -5.07 -10.74
C SER A 17 4.12 -5.73 -10.12
N ALA A 18 3.90 -6.82 -9.42
CA ALA A 18 4.99 -7.51 -8.73
C ALA A 18 4.50 -8.89 -8.31
N ASP A 19 5.40 -9.66 -7.72
CA ASP A 19 5.08 -10.98 -7.22
C ASP A 19 3.98 -10.85 -6.17
N LEU A 20 2.91 -11.62 -6.33
CA LEU A 20 1.77 -11.55 -5.43
C LEU A 20 2.15 -11.87 -3.99
N ARG A 21 3.22 -12.62 -3.78
CA ARG A 21 3.66 -12.95 -2.43
C ARG A 21 4.02 -11.71 -1.62
N LEU A 22 4.36 -10.61 -2.29
CA LEU A 22 4.63 -9.36 -1.59
C LEU A 22 3.40 -8.80 -0.90
N ALA A 23 2.21 -9.14 -1.39
CA ALA A 23 0.99 -8.65 -0.79
C ALA A 23 0.84 -9.16 0.65
N ALA A 24 1.39 -10.32 0.94
CA ALA A 24 1.29 -10.88 2.28
C ALA A 24 1.97 -9.99 3.31
N ALA A 25 3.00 -9.26 2.91
CA ALA A 25 3.73 -8.38 3.81
C ALA A 25 2.89 -7.16 4.22
N LEU A 26 1.83 -6.87 3.49
CA LEU A 26 1.01 -5.69 3.73
C LEU A 26 -0.26 -5.99 4.50
N GLN A 27 -0.51 -7.25 4.84
CA GLN A 27 -1.79 -7.66 5.41
C GLN A 27 -2.13 -6.97 6.72
N THR A 28 -1.13 -6.59 7.49
CA THR A 28 -1.38 -5.92 8.76
C THR A 28 -1.67 -4.44 8.57
N GLU A 29 -1.46 -3.91 7.39
CA GLU A 29 -1.59 -2.48 7.14
C GLU A 29 -2.71 -2.14 6.20
N VAL A 30 -2.92 -2.93 5.17
CA VAL A 30 -3.97 -2.70 4.20
C VAL A 30 -4.52 -4.03 3.71
N GLU A 31 -5.72 -3.96 3.19
CA GLU A 31 -6.35 -5.10 2.57
C GLU A 31 -5.97 -5.07 1.10
N THR A 32 -5.45 -6.18 0.58
CA THR A 32 -5.04 -6.24 -0.80
C THR A 32 -5.96 -7.15 -1.60
N SER A 33 -6.07 -6.86 -2.89
CA SER A 33 -6.82 -7.68 -3.83
C SER A 33 -5.90 -8.08 -4.96
N GLU A 34 -6.02 -9.30 -5.41
CA GLU A 34 -5.22 -9.79 -6.52
C GLU A 34 -5.73 -9.21 -7.83
N ILE A 35 -4.81 -8.77 -8.67
CA ILE A 35 -5.14 -8.35 -10.03
C ILE A 35 -4.17 -9.06 -10.96
N GLU A 36 -4.37 -8.89 -12.26
CA GLU A 36 -3.49 -9.49 -13.24
C GLU A 36 -2.08 -8.95 -13.03
N ASN A 37 -1.11 -9.81 -12.84
CA ASN A 37 0.30 -9.46 -12.70
C ASN A 37 0.65 -8.74 -11.40
N GLY A 38 -0.22 -8.76 -10.38
CA GLY A 38 0.14 -8.09 -9.15
C GLY A 38 -1.02 -7.98 -8.19
N PHE A 39 -1.06 -6.87 -7.48
CA PHE A 39 -2.10 -6.68 -6.48
C PHE A 39 -2.44 -5.20 -6.37
N TYR A 40 -3.53 -4.93 -5.69
CA TYR A 40 -4.14 -3.61 -5.59
C TYR A 40 -4.55 -3.37 -4.15
N PHE A 41 -4.42 -2.14 -3.70
CA PHE A 41 -4.95 -1.77 -2.39
C PHE A 41 -5.36 -0.31 -2.40
N GLU A 42 -6.10 0.07 -1.37
CA GLU A 42 -6.53 1.45 -1.19
C GLU A 42 -6.13 1.93 0.19
N ILE A 43 -5.80 3.21 0.24
CA ILE A 43 -5.53 3.88 1.49
C ILE A 43 -6.58 4.95 1.67
N ASN A 44 -7.27 4.91 2.81
CA ASN A 44 -8.27 5.91 3.17
C ASN A 44 -7.73 6.71 4.33
N ALA A 45 -7.83 8.02 4.23
CA ALA A 45 -7.28 8.90 5.26
C ALA A 45 -8.11 10.16 5.37
N ASP A 46 -7.90 10.90 6.43
CA ASP A 46 -8.66 12.12 6.69
C ASP A 46 -8.05 13.33 6.01
N SER A 47 -6.82 13.22 5.56
CA SER A 47 -6.14 14.33 4.91
C SER A 47 -5.05 13.78 4.00
N ILE A 48 -4.54 14.64 3.13
CA ILE A 48 -3.46 14.26 2.23
C ILE A 48 -2.20 13.93 3.01
N SER A 49 -1.93 14.69 4.08
CA SER A 49 -0.76 14.41 4.92
C SER A 49 -0.87 13.04 5.57
N ASP A 50 -2.05 12.69 6.06
CA ASP A 50 -2.28 11.40 6.67
C ASP A 50 -2.15 10.28 5.62
N ALA A 51 -2.69 10.52 4.44
CA ALA A 51 -2.59 9.55 3.35
C ALA A 51 -1.13 9.30 3.00
N ARG A 52 -0.32 10.35 2.96
CA ARG A 52 1.09 10.22 2.64
C ARG A 52 1.82 9.42 3.70
N ALA A 53 1.50 9.68 4.98
CA ALA A 53 2.14 8.95 6.07
C ALA A 53 1.81 7.46 6.00
N ARG A 54 0.55 7.14 5.71
CA ARG A 54 0.13 5.75 5.59
C ARG A 54 0.78 5.08 4.39
N MET A 55 0.86 5.80 3.27
CA MET A 55 1.51 5.28 2.08
C MET A 55 2.98 4.99 2.34
N ASN A 56 3.66 5.88 3.06
CA ASN A 56 5.07 5.66 3.37
C ASN A 56 5.26 4.39 4.20
N THR A 57 4.37 4.15 5.15
CA THR A 57 4.44 2.94 5.97
C THR A 57 4.27 1.69 5.10
N VAL A 58 3.28 1.71 4.22
CA VAL A 58 3.05 0.58 3.32
C VAL A 58 4.24 0.35 2.42
N LEU A 59 4.79 1.43 1.85
CA LEU A 59 5.93 1.30 0.95
C LEU A 59 7.17 0.77 1.65
N ARG A 60 7.38 1.15 2.90
CA ARG A 60 8.51 0.63 3.67
C ARG A 60 8.38 -0.87 3.88
N SER A 61 7.17 -1.32 4.21
CA SER A 61 6.92 -2.74 4.39
C SER A 61 7.16 -3.50 3.10
N LEU A 62 6.73 -2.93 1.99
CA LEU A 62 6.88 -3.55 0.69
C LEU A 62 8.36 -3.65 0.31
N ILE A 63 9.12 -2.59 0.52
CA ILE A 63 10.54 -2.57 0.21
C ILE A 63 11.28 -3.59 1.08
N ALA A 64 10.95 -3.65 2.37
CA ALA A 64 11.59 -4.58 3.28
C ALA A 64 11.32 -6.02 2.85
N ALA A 65 10.08 -6.32 2.48
CA ALA A 65 9.71 -7.66 2.03
C ALA A 65 10.43 -8.03 0.75
N HIS A 66 10.54 -7.07 -0.18
CA HIS A 66 11.21 -7.31 -1.44
C HIS A 66 12.69 -7.61 -1.22
N ARG A 67 13.34 -6.85 -0.35
CA ARG A 67 14.75 -7.06 -0.05
C ARG A 67 14.99 -8.41 0.62
N THR A 68 14.10 -8.79 1.53
CA THR A 68 14.19 -10.08 2.19
C THR A 68 14.05 -11.18 1.16
N GLY A 69 13.08 -11.06 0.26
CA GLY A 69 12.88 -12.05 -0.79
C GLY A 69 14.09 -12.19 -1.69
N GLN A 70 14.73 -11.06 -2.02
CA GLN A 70 15.94 -11.10 -2.83
C GLN A 70 17.07 -11.80 -2.11
N ALA A 71 17.22 -11.54 -0.81
CA ALA A 71 18.31 -12.11 -0.03
C ALA A 71 18.23 -13.63 0.05
N ILE A 72 17.02 -14.18 0.06
CA ILE A 72 16.83 -15.63 0.12
C ILE A 72 16.54 -16.23 -1.25
N GLY A 73 16.61 -15.43 -2.30
CA GLY A 73 16.42 -15.92 -3.66
C GLY A 73 14.98 -16.17 -4.05
N ALA A 74 14.03 -15.62 -3.31
CA ALA A 74 12.63 -15.89 -3.58
C ALA A 74 12.09 -15.19 -4.83
N TRP A 75 12.66 -14.03 -5.14
CA TRP A 75 12.20 -13.27 -6.31
C TRP A 75 13.29 -13.06 -7.34
N VAL A 76 13.98 -13.99 -7.65
CA VAL A 76 15.00 -13.74 -8.63
C VAL A 76 14.48 -13.63 -10.04
#